data_2f4d6e7bcafe7d332b4890a3b20bf43c
#
_entry.id   2f4d6e7bcafe7d332b4890a3b20bf43c
#
_cell.length_a   1.000
_cell.length_b   1.000
_cell.length_c   1.000
_cell.angle_alpha   90.00
_cell.angle_beta   90.00
_cell.angle_gamma   90.00
#
_symmetry.space_group_name_H-M   'P 1'
#
loop_
_entity.id
_entity.type
_entity.pdbx_description
1 polymer ?
#
loop_
_entity_poly.entity_id
_entity_poly.type
_entity_poly.pdbx_seq_one_letter_code
_entity_poly.pdbx_strand_id
1 'polypeptide(L)'
;MDNPGNSAGSRDIAYHIHPYTNLKAHQTQGPLVITRGEGVRVFDETGKGYIEGFAGLWCASLGFNEPRLVAAATRQLEKLPYYHNFAGKASDVVIDLAERLIEISPVPMSKVFFANSGSEATDTAVKLVWYYNNAVGRPDKKKVISRQKGYHGVTIASASLTGLPNNHRDFDLPIDRIMHTDCPHYYRFGAEGESEEDFASRCAANLEKMILDEGPDTVAAFIAEPLMGAGGVIVPPKTYFEKVQAVLKKYDVLFIADEVICGFGRTGNMWGTQTFDLKPDMITMAKALSAAYLPISALMVS
;
A
#
# COMPACT_ATOMS: atom_id res chain seq x y z
N MET A 1 -22.46 21.88 -25.24
CA MET A 1 -21.08 21.32 -25.08
C MET A 1 -20.51 21.20 -26.47
N ASP A 2 -19.43 21.91 -26.75
CA ASP A 2 -18.77 21.80 -28.04
C ASP A 2 -18.25 20.35 -28.19
N ASN A 3 -18.39 19.81 -29.39
CA ASN A 3 -17.97 18.44 -29.68
C ASN A 3 -16.46 18.33 -29.46
N PRO A 4 -15.97 17.54 -28.49
CA PRO A 4 -14.53 17.39 -28.30
C PRO A 4 -13.93 16.80 -29.57
N GLY A 5 -12.76 17.28 -29.98
CA GLY A 5 -12.05 16.74 -31.16
C GLY A 5 -11.84 15.22 -31.05
N ASN A 6 -11.60 14.55 -32.17
CA ASN A 6 -11.52 13.07 -32.25
C ASN A 6 -10.17 12.48 -31.77
N SER A 7 -9.17 13.31 -31.44
CA SER A 7 -7.88 12.80 -30.92
C SER A 7 -8.04 12.13 -29.55
N ALA A 8 -7.15 11.22 -29.21
CA ALA A 8 -7.12 10.59 -27.89
C ALA A 8 -6.98 11.66 -26.78
N GLY A 9 -6.09 12.63 -26.96
CA GLY A 9 -5.91 13.73 -26.03
C GLY A 9 -7.15 14.59 -25.83
N SER A 10 -7.88 14.96 -26.91
CA SER A 10 -9.11 15.75 -26.79
C SER A 10 -10.21 14.99 -26.04
N ARG A 11 -10.35 13.70 -26.28
CA ARG A 11 -11.34 12.86 -25.58
C ARG A 11 -10.96 12.63 -24.13
N ASP A 12 -9.67 12.50 -23.81
CA ASP A 12 -9.18 12.40 -22.45
C ASP A 12 -9.53 13.65 -21.65
N ILE A 13 -9.21 14.83 -22.16
CA ILE A 13 -9.56 16.11 -21.53
C ILE A 13 -11.08 16.25 -21.30
N ALA A 14 -11.90 15.74 -22.23
CA ALA A 14 -13.34 15.86 -22.16
C ALA A 14 -14.00 14.89 -21.18
N TYR A 15 -13.45 13.69 -20.99
CA TYR A 15 -14.18 12.58 -20.35
C TYR A 15 -13.43 11.91 -19.19
N HIS A 16 -12.14 12.17 -18.98
CA HIS A 16 -11.35 11.47 -18.00
C HIS A 16 -10.89 12.38 -16.86
N ILE A 17 -11.11 11.97 -15.61
CA ILE A 17 -10.60 12.66 -14.43
C ILE A 17 -9.30 11.95 -13.99
N HIS A 18 -8.18 12.65 -14.11
CA HIS A 18 -6.89 12.15 -13.65
C HIS A 18 -6.69 12.35 -12.15
N PRO A 19 -6.33 11.30 -11.38
CA PRO A 19 -5.91 11.47 -9.99
C PRO A 19 -4.57 12.22 -9.91
N TYR A 20 -4.32 12.89 -8.78
CA TYR A 20 -3.08 13.66 -8.52
C TYR A 20 -2.68 14.65 -9.63
N THR A 21 -3.64 15.19 -10.33
CA THR A 21 -3.44 16.07 -11.48
C THR A 21 -4.12 17.42 -11.28
N ASN A 22 -3.44 18.50 -11.61
CA ASN A 22 -4.08 19.81 -11.71
C ASN A 22 -4.97 19.84 -12.95
N LEU A 23 -6.26 19.58 -12.78
CA LEU A 23 -7.22 19.44 -13.89
C LEU A 23 -7.34 20.71 -14.73
N LYS A 24 -7.16 21.91 -14.13
CA LYS A 24 -7.16 23.17 -14.89
C LYS A 24 -5.96 23.27 -15.83
N ALA A 25 -4.78 22.90 -15.39
CA ALA A 25 -3.59 22.86 -16.24
C ALA A 25 -3.73 21.75 -17.31
N HIS A 26 -4.30 20.60 -16.94
CA HIS A 26 -4.54 19.49 -17.85
C HIS A 26 -5.42 19.85 -19.06
N GLN A 27 -6.37 20.75 -18.90
CA GLN A 27 -7.21 21.23 -20.02
C GLN A 27 -6.41 21.87 -21.17
N THR A 28 -5.24 22.44 -20.86
CA THR A 28 -4.37 23.11 -21.85
C THR A 28 -3.17 22.27 -22.25
N GLN A 29 -2.62 21.47 -21.33
CA GLN A 29 -1.43 20.63 -21.59
C GLN A 29 -1.78 19.28 -22.23
N GLY A 30 -2.96 18.73 -21.90
CA GLY A 30 -3.38 17.40 -22.30
C GLY A 30 -2.55 16.27 -21.66
N PRO A 31 -2.89 15.00 -21.95
CA PRO A 31 -2.18 13.83 -21.48
C PRO A 31 -0.97 13.49 -22.35
N LEU A 32 -0.01 12.77 -21.77
CA LEU A 32 0.92 11.94 -22.53
C LEU A 32 0.24 10.58 -22.78
N VAL A 33 -0.20 10.34 -24.02
CA VAL A 33 -0.93 9.12 -24.38
C VAL A 33 0.04 7.99 -24.66
N ILE A 34 0.16 7.03 -23.74
CA ILE A 34 0.98 5.82 -23.90
C ILE A 34 0.16 4.74 -24.58
N THR A 35 0.69 4.16 -25.65
CA THR A 35 -0.01 3.18 -26.50
C THR A 35 0.62 1.79 -26.51
N ARG A 36 1.88 1.65 -26.14
CA ARG A 36 2.62 0.39 -26.14
C ARG A 36 3.70 0.36 -25.07
N GLY A 37 3.98 -0.83 -24.54
CA GLY A 37 5.09 -1.09 -23.63
C GLY A 37 5.88 -2.32 -24.07
N GLU A 38 7.21 -2.32 -23.84
CA GLU A 38 8.10 -3.44 -24.12
C GLU A 38 9.34 -3.39 -23.22
N GLY A 39 9.56 -4.44 -22.43
CA GLY A 39 10.65 -4.47 -21.47
C GLY A 39 10.56 -3.29 -20.51
N VAL A 40 11.56 -2.41 -20.51
CA VAL A 40 11.63 -1.22 -19.66
C VAL A 40 11.18 0.06 -20.36
N ARG A 41 10.61 -0.04 -21.54
CA ARG A 41 10.21 1.12 -22.36
C ARG A 41 8.71 1.19 -22.56
N VAL A 42 8.21 2.42 -22.63
CA VAL A 42 6.87 2.73 -23.11
C VAL A 42 6.95 3.67 -24.30
N PHE A 43 5.90 3.68 -25.13
CA PHE A 43 5.85 4.45 -26.36
C PHE A 43 4.55 5.24 -26.42
N ASP A 44 4.64 6.50 -26.80
CA ASP A 44 3.47 7.35 -27.00
C ASP A 44 2.78 7.11 -28.36
N GLU A 45 1.70 7.82 -28.60
CA GLU A 45 0.90 7.73 -29.84
C GLU A 45 1.67 8.17 -31.10
N THR A 46 2.78 8.90 -30.96
CA THR A 46 3.66 9.28 -32.07
C THR A 46 4.75 8.24 -32.36
N GLY A 47 4.87 7.21 -31.50
CA GLY A 47 5.90 6.19 -31.56
C GLY A 47 7.20 6.56 -30.83
N LYS A 48 7.26 7.73 -30.18
CA LYS A 48 8.43 8.11 -29.41
C LYS A 48 8.55 7.22 -28.16
N GLY A 49 9.76 6.67 -27.94
CA GLY A 49 10.06 5.77 -26.82
C GLY A 49 10.62 6.50 -25.62
N TYR A 50 10.21 6.05 -24.42
CA TYR A 50 10.67 6.54 -23.12
C TYR A 50 11.15 5.36 -22.28
N ILE A 51 12.21 5.58 -21.47
CA ILE A 51 12.54 4.63 -20.38
C ILE A 51 11.56 4.89 -19.25
N GLU A 52 10.81 3.84 -18.87
CA GLU A 52 9.86 3.93 -17.77
C GLU A 52 10.57 3.69 -16.42
N GLY A 53 11.28 4.74 -15.94
CA GLY A 53 12.06 4.69 -14.70
C GLY A 53 11.23 4.63 -13.43
N PHE A 54 9.93 4.90 -13.53
CA PHE A 54 9.00 4.82 -12.39
C PHE A 54 8.39 3.42 -12.21
N ALA A 55 8.78 2.48 -13.11
CA ALA A 55 8.29 1.11 -13.12
C ALA A 55 6.75 1.00 -13.06
N GLY A 56 6.05 1.84 -13.85
CA GLY A 56 4.58 1.89 -13.86
C GLY A 56 3.96 2.19 -12.50
N LEU A 57 4.58 3.05 -11.71
CA LEU A 57 4.22 3.39 -10.33
C LEU A 57 4.55 2.26 -9.33
N TRP A 58 5.82 1.80 -9.36
CA TRP A 58 6.40 0.72 -8.51
C TRP A 58 5.76 -0.66 -8.69
N CYS A 59 5.26 -1.01 -9.86
CA CYS A 59 4.55 -2.27 -10.06
C CYS A 59 5.09 -3.14 -11.20
N ALA A 60 5.60 -2.56 -12.28
CA ALA A 60 6.07 -3.29 -13.46
C ALA A 60 7.47 -3.91 -13.26
N SER A 61 7.65 -4.73 -12.20
CA SER A 61 8.93 -5.32 -11.79
C SER A 61 9.53 -6.24 -12.86
N LEU A 62 8.70 -6.85 -13.70
CA LEU A 62 9.10 -7.77 -14.78
C LEU A 62 9.10 -7.08 -16.17
N GLY A 63 8.88 -5.76 -16.19
CA GLY A 63 8.74 -5.01 -17.42
C GLY A 63 7.39 -5.18 -18.10
N PHE A 64 7.25 -4.51 -19.25
CA PHE A 64 6.04 -4.56 -20.05
C PHE A 64 6.13 -5.70 -21.07
N ASN A 65 4.97 -6.32 -21.37
CA ASN A 65 4.82 -7.38 -22.36
C ASN A 65 5.69 -8.62 -22.08
N GLU A 66 5.74 -9.08 -20.82
CA GLU A 66 6.38 -10.35 -20.46
C GLU A 66 5.54 -11.53 -21.00
N PRO A 67 6.05 -12.30 -21.97
CA PRO A 67 5.23 -13.26 -22.72
C PRO A 67 4.69 -14.40 -21.85
N ARG A 68 5.40 -14.80 -20.79
CA ARG A 68 4.95 -15.87 -19.88
C ARG A 68 3.71 -15.45 -19.10
N LEU A 69 3.63 -14.19 -18.66
CA LEU A 69 2.47 -13.65 -17.94
C LEU A 69 1.29 -13.48 -18.88
N VAL A 70 1.51 -12.94 -20.09
CA VAL A 70 0.48 -12.82 -21.13
C VAL A 70 -0.11 -14.20 -21.47
N ALA A 71 0.74 -15.20 -21.70
CA ALA A 71 0.29 -16.56 -22.01
C ALA A 71 -0.46 -17.22 -20.83
N ALA A 72 -0.04 -16.98 -19.59
CA ALA A 72 -0.74 -17.51 -18.40
C ALA A 72 -2.13 -16.90 -18.27
N ALA A 73 -2.25 -15.58 -18.42
CA ALA A 73 -3.53 -14.87 -18.39
C ALA A 73 -4.47 -15.36 -19.51
N THR A 74 -3.97 -15.50 -20.74
CA THR A 74 -4.74 -16.01 -21.89
C THR A 74 -5.31 -17.39 -21.61
N ARG A 75 -4.47 -18.35 -21.17
CA ARG A 75 -4.93 -19.71 -20.85
C ARG A 75 -6.00 -19.72 -19.76
N GLN A 76 -5.86 -18.87 -18.74
CA GLN A 76 -6.85 -18.84 -17.65
C GLN A 76 -8.16 -18.20 -18.13
N LEU A 77 -8.11 -17.14 -18.92
CA LEU A 77 -9.31 -16.50 -19.50
C LEU A 77 -10.09 -17.45 -20.42
N GLU A 78 -9.40 -18.32 -21.19
CA GLU A 78 -10.02 -19.35 -22.01
C GLU A 78 -10.64 -20.49 -21.18
N LYS A 79 -9.99 -20.88 -20.05
CA LYS A 79 -10.45 -21.95 -19.18
C LYS A 79 -11.62 -21.52 -18.29
N LEU A 80 -11.45 -20.43 -17.54
CA LEU A 80 -12.42 -19.87 -16.60
C LEU A 80 -12.05 -18.43 -16.29
N PRO A 81 -12.68 -17.44 -16.96
CA PRO A 81 -12.31 -16.02 -16.82
C PRO A 81 -12.71 -15.44 -15.46
N TYR A 82 -13.76 -15.97 -14.86
CA TYR A 82 -14.29 -15.48 -13.57
C TYR A 82 -15.06 -16.57 -12.83
N TYR A 83 -14.87 -16.64 -11.51
CA TYR A 83 -15.80 -17.24 -10.57
C TYR A 83 -15.70 -16.56 -9.20
N HIS A 84 -16.81 -16.50 -8.47
CA HIS A 84 -16.85 -15.81 -7.17
C HIS A 84 -16.40 -16.74 -6.01
N ASN A 85 -15.91 -16.13 -4.92
CA ASN A 85 -15.48 -16.84 -3.72
C ASN A 85 -16.50 -16.77 -2.56
N PHE A 86 -17.77 -16.43 -2.85
CA PHE A 86 -18.81 -16.35 -1.83
C PHE A 86 -19.41 -17.72 -1.49
N ALA A 87 -19.88 -17.86 -0.24
CA ALA A 87 -20.63 -19.02 0.23
C ALA A 87 -19.89 -20.36 0.01
N GLY A 88 -18.58 -20.39 0.33
CA GLY A 88 -17.78 -21.61 0.27
C GLY A 88 -17.39 -22.09 -1.13
N LYS A 89 -17.54 -21.22 -2.15
CA LYS A 89 -17.04 -21.49 -3.50
C LYS A 89 -15.64 -20.91 -3.67
N ALA A 90 -14.84 -21.53 -4.52
CA ALA A 90 -13.50 -21.07 -4.88
C ALA A 90 -13.12 -21.58 -6.28
N SER A 91 -12.10 -20.99 -6.89
CA SER A 91 -11.42 -21.54 -8.06
C SER A 91 -10.05 -22.09 -7.65
N ASP A 92 -9.55 -23.05 -8.42
CA ASP A 92 -8.25 -23.69 -8.20
C ASP A 92 -7.11 -22.66 -8.13
N VAL A 93 -7.04 -21.73 -9.06
CA VAL A 93 -5.98 -20.69 -9.11
C VAL A 93 -5.99 -19.76 -7.91
N VAL A 94 -7.13 -19.51 -7.27
CA VAL A 94 -7.21 -18.70 -6.04
C VAL A 94 -6.66 -19.50 -4.86
N ILE A 95 -6.95 -20.81 -4.80
CA ILE A 95 -6.40 -21.70 -3.77
C ILE A 95 -4.89 -21.81 -3.89
N ASP A 96 -4.38 -22.06 -5.10
CA ASP A 96 -2.95 -22.19 -5.38
C ASP A 96 -2.20 -20.89 -5.01
N LEU A 97 -2.76 -19.72 -5.33
CA LEU A 97 -2.14 -18.44 -4.97
C LEU A 97 -2.16 -18.21 -3.45
N ALA A 98 -3.25 -18.55 -2.77
CA ALA A 98 -3.35 -18.42 -1.32
C ALA A 98 -2.29 -19.28 -0.62
N GLU A 99 -2.18 -20.56 -1.00
CA GLU A 99 -1.16 -21.49 -0.49
C GLU A 99 0.24 -20.93 -0.74
N ARG A 100 0.52 -20.50 -1.97
CA ARG A 100 1.82 -19.95 -2.32
C ARG A 100 2.20 -18.71 -1.51
N LEU A 101 1.27 -17.81 -1.24
CA LEU A 101 1.51 -16.62 -0.43
C LEU A 101 1.84 -16.99 1.03
N ILE A 102 1.14 -17.97 1.60
CA ILE A 102 1.44 -18.47 2.95
C ILE A 102 2.84 -19.12 3.00
N GLU A 103 3.20 -19.95 2.01
CA GLU A 103 4.52 -20.59 1.93
C GLU A 103 5.67 -19.59 1.90
N ILE A 104 5.54 -18.49 1.14
CA ILE A 104 6.60 -17.48 0.99
C ILE A 104 6.48 -16.34 2.00
N SER A 105 5.55 -16.42 2.94
CA SER A 105 5.37 -15.38 3.97
C SER A 105 6.63 -15.21 4.82
N PRO A 106 7.02 -13.97 5.16
CA PRO A 106 8.20 -13.69 5.96
C PRO A 106 8.03 -14.06 7.45
N VAL A 107 6.80 -14.23 7.89
CA VAL A 107 6.41 -14.59 9.26
C VAL A 107 5.24 -15.59 9.21
N PRO A 108 4.96 -16.34 10.28
CA PRO A 108 3.81 -17.25 10.30
C PRO A 108 2.51 -16.52 10.01
N MET A 109 1.84 -16.93 8.93
CA MET A 109 0.51 -16.45 8.53
C MET A 109 -0.41 -17.64 8.29
N SER A 110 -1.72 -17.46 8.43
CA SER A 110 -2.68 -18.57 8.35
C SER A 110 -3.67 -18.46 7.20
N LYS A 111 -4.09 -17.26 6.83
CA LYS A 111 -5.13 -17.03 5.81
C LYS A 111 -4.80 -15.85 4.91
N VAL A 112 -5.37 -15.90 3.69
CA VAL A 112 -5.27 -14.83 2.69
C VAL A 112 -6.67 -14.38 2.30
N PHE A 113 -6.89 -13.07 2.32
CA PHE A 113 -8.07 -12.43 1.75
C PHE A 113 -7.66 -11.68 0.48
N PHE A 114 -8.34 -11.91 -0.64
CA PHE A 114 -8.06 -11.24 -1.91
C PHE A 114 -9.01 -10.08 -2.17
N ALA A 115 -8.48 -9.02 -2.78
CA ALA A 115 -9.21 -7.86 -3.27
C ALA A 115 -8.57 -7.37 -4.59
N ASN A 116 -8.95 -6.19 -5.09
CA ASN A 116 -8.50 -5.71 -6.42
C ASN A 116 -7.44 -4.59 -6.32
N SER A 117 -7.35 -3.90 -5.20
CA SER A 117 -6.41 -2.79 -5.00
C SER A 117 -5.79 -2.81 -3.59
N GLY A 118 -4.60 -2.18 -3.46
CA GLY A 118 -3.98 -2.00 -2.15
C GLY A 118 -4.87 -1.24 -1.16
N SER A 119 -5.67 -0.28 -1.65
CA SER A 119 -6.64 0.45 -0.84
C SER A 119 -7.70 -0.47 -0.23
N GLU A 120 -8.26 -1.40 -1.03
CA GLU A 120 -9.23 -2.38 -0.53
C GLU A 120 -8.60 -3.37 0.46
N ALA A 121 -7.35 -3.79 0.23
CA ALA A 121 -6.62 -4.63 1.19
C ALA A 121 -6.43 -3.90 2.52
N THR A 122 -6.04 -2.63 2.49
CA THR A 122 -5.87 -1.80 3.68
C THR A 122 -7.19 -1.54 4.41
N ASP A 123 -8.27 -1.18 3.69
CA ASP A 123 -9.61 -1.03 4.29
C ASP A 123 -10.09 -2.34 4.93
N THR A 124 -9.80 -3.48 4.28
CA THR A 124 -10.13 -4.79 4.83
C THR A 124 -9.33 -5.10 6.09
N ALA A 125 -8.05 -4.73 6.14
CA ALA A 125 -7.25 -4.87 7.35
C ALA A 125 -7.84 -4.07 8.52
N VAL A 126 -8.24 -2.81 8.31
CA VAL A 126 -8.92 -2.00 9.34
C VAL A 126 -10.22 -2.67 9.82
N LYS A 127 -11.04 -3.18 8.88
CA LYS A 127 -12.28 -3.90 9.24
C LYS A 127 -12.02 -5.16 10.06
N LEU A 128 -10.99 -5.93 9.69
CA LEU A 128 -10.62 -7.15 10.42
C LEU A 128 -10.07 -6.83 11.81
N VAL A 129 -9.29 -5.76 11.97
CA VAL A 129 -8.86 -5.26 13.29
C VAL A 129 -10.08 -4.95 14.17
N TRP A 130 -11.10 -4.27 13.64
CA TRP A 130 -12.32 -3.98 14.39
C TRP A 130 -13.13 -5.23 14.70
N TYR A 131 -13.27 -6.13 13.72
CA TYR A 131 -13.96 -7.42 13.90
C TYR A 131 -13.29 -8.27 14.98
N TYR A 132 -11.97 -8.41 14.90
CA TYR A 132 -11.17 -9.15 15.88
C TYR A 132 -11.38 -8.62 17.31
N ASN A 133 -11.23 -7.31 17.50
CA ASN A 133 -11.41 -6.71 18.82
C ASN A 133 -12.83 -6.87 19.37
N ASN A 134 -13.85 -6.80 18.50
CA ASN A 134 -15.22 -7.11 18.91
C ASN A 134 -15.36 -8.58 19.34
N ALA A 135 -14.80 -9.52 18.56
CA ALA A 135 -14.91 -10.95 18.83
C ALA A 135 -14.24 -11.38 20.14
N VAL A 136 -13.16 -10.69 20.52
CA VAL A 136 -12.45 -10.96 21.80
C VAL A 136 -12.91 -10.08 22.96
N GLY A 137 -14.04 -9.37 22.83
CA GLY A 137 -14.66 -8.61 23.91
C GLY A 137 -14.01 -7.25 24.20
N ARG A 138 -13.35 -6.64 23.21
CA ARG A 138 -12.70 -5.30 23.32
C ARG A 138 -13.36 -4.28 22.36
N PRO A 139 -14.65 -3.93 22.53
CA PRO A 139 -15.40 -3.13 21.56
C PRO A 139 -14.88 -1.69 21.40
N ASP A 140 -14.16 -1.14 22.38
CA ASP A 140 -13.63 0.21 22.34
C ASP A 140 -12.26 0.30 21.64
N LYS A 141 -11.56 -0.82 21.44
CA LYS A 141 -10.24 -0.88 20.81
C LYS A 141 -10.35 -0.79 19.30
N LYS A 142 -10.40 0.45 18.76
CA LYS A 142 -10.74 0.75 17.35
C LYS A 142 -9.81 1.73 16.65
N LYS A 143 -9.03 2.52 17.41
CA LYS A 143 -8.15 3.53 16.83
C LYS A 143 -6.97 2.88 16.11
N VAL A 144 -6.59 3.45 14.96
CA VAL A 144 -5.44 2.98 14.17
C VAL A 144 -4.45 4.13 14.02
N ILE A 145 -3.18 3.85 14.30
CA ILE A 145 -2.10 4.81 14.15
C ILE A 145 -1.33 4.48 12.88
N SER A 146 -1.09 5.48 12.05
CA SER A 146 -0.15 5.43 10.92
C SER A 146 0.95 6.48 11.12
N ARG A 147 1.73 6.77 10.07
CA ARG A 147 2.83 7.73 10.15
C ARG A 147 2.58 8.94 9.25
N GLN A 148 2.99 10.12 9.69
CA GLN A 148 3.13 11.28 8.82
C GLN A 148 3.97 10.90 7.59
N LYS A 149 3.55 11.34 6.40
CA LYS A 149 4.11 10.98 5.09
C LYS A 149 3.94 9.51 4.66
N GLY A 150 3.30 8.63 5.46
CA GLY A 150 2.91 7.30 5.02
C GLY A 150 1.87 7.37 3.89
N TYR A 151 1.83 6.33 3.05
CA TYR A 151 0.82 6.21 2.00
C TYR A 151 0.20 4.82 2.02
N HIS A 152 -1.12 4.74 2.20
CA HIS A 152 -1.82 3.48 2.40
C HIS A 152 -3.01 3.28 1.44
N GLY A 153 -3.32 4.25 0.61
CA GLY A 153 -4.38 4.15 -0.40
C GLY A 153 -5.24 5.40 -0.54
N VAL A 154 -6.40 5.23 -1.22
CA VAL A 154 -7.27 6.33 -1.67
C VAL A 154 -8.76 6.13 -1.33
N THR A 155 -9.16 5.00 -0.74
CA THR A 155 -10.50 4.81 -0.16
C THR A 155 -10.59 5.52 1.19
N ILE A 156 -11.76 5.69 1.76
CA ILE A 156 -11.95 6.54 2.96
C ILE A 156 -11.01 6.17 4.12
N ALA A 157 -10.92 4.89 4.48
CA ALA A 157 -10.05 4.48 5.58
C ALA A 157 -8.57 4.51 5.17
N SER A 158 -8.21 4.00 4.00
CA SER A 158 -6.81 4.00 3.54
C SER A 158 -6.28 5.39 3.21
N ALA A 159 -7.11 6.30 2.71
CA ALA A 159 -6.75 7.71 2.56
C ALA A 159 -6.61 8.41 3.91
N SER A 160 -7.45 8.07 4.88
CA SER A 160 -7.29 8.55 6.25
C SER A 160 -5.98 8.07 6.88
N LEU A 161 -5.55 6.84 6.63
CA LEU A 161 -4.25 6.29 7.08
C LEU A 161 -3.06 6.91 6.35
N THR A 162 -3.27 7.42 5.12
CA THR A 162 -2.24 8.14 4.36
C THR A 162 -1.91 9.45 5.07
N GLY A 163 -0.65 9.63 5.49
CA GLY A 163 -0.20 10.81 6.25
C GLY A 163 0.29 11.95 5.36
N LEU A 164 -0.31 12.14 4.18
CA LEU A 164 -0.02 13.21 3.22
C LEU A 164 -1.13 14.26 3.26
N PRO A 165 -0.88 15.50 3.71
CA PRO A 165 -1.92 16.51 3.95
C PRO A 165 -2.81 16.82 2.73
N ASN A 166 -2.26 16.72 1.52
CA ASN A 166 -3.03 16.95 0.30
C ASN A 166 -4.12 15.89 0.04
N ASN A 167 -4.00 14.72 0.66
CA ASN A 167 -4.99 13.66 0.58
C ASN A 167 -6.15 13.86 1.56
N HIS A 168 -6.04 14.81 2.47
CA HIS A 168 -7.01 15.08 3.53
C HIS A 168 -7.76 16.39 3.34
N ARG A 169 -7.03 17.46 3.03
CA ARG A 169 -7.48 18.86 3.14
C ARG A 169 -8.84 19.15 2.51
N ASP A 170 -9.10 18.58 1.33
CA ASP A 170 -10.31 18.89 0.55
C ASP A 170 -11.29 17.69 0.52
N PHE A 171 -11.09 16.69 1.40
CA PHE A 171 -11.87 15.44 1.46
C PHE A 171 -12.44 15.14 2.86
N ASP A 172 -12.36 16.10 3.79
CA ASP A 172 -12.81 15.95 5.18
C ASP A 172 -12.19 14.73 5.89
N LEU A 173 -10.89 14.51 5.65
CA LEU A 173 -10.10 13.42 6.22
C LEU A 173 -8.99 13.97 7.14
N PRO A 174 -8.44 13.16 8.04
CA PRO A 174 -8.78 11.76 8.33
C PRO A 174 -10.06 11.60 9.16
N ILE A 175 -10.64 10.39 9.16
CA ILE A 175 -11.73 10.04 10.10
C ILE A 175 -11.19 9.95 11.54
N ASP A 176 -12.04 10.24 12.53
CA ASP A 176 -11.66 10.41 13.95
C ASP A 176 -10.88 9.25 14.61
N ARG A 177 -11.00 8.05 14.06
CA ARG A 177 -10.32 6.84 14.58
C ARG A 177 -8.92 6.62 14.04
N ILE A 178 -8.43 7.52 13.19
CA ILE A 178 -7.13 7.38 12.54
C ILE A 178 -6.23 8.56 12.89
N MET A 179 -5.03 8.25 13.36
CA MET A 179 -4.05 9.21 13.84
C MET A 179 -2.70 8.99 13.17
N HIS A 180 -1.84 9.99 13.23
CA HIS A 180 -0.52 9.96 12.60
C HIS A 180 0.57 10.30 13.61
N THR A 181 1.47 9.35 13.85
CA THR A 181 2.71 9.58 14.60
C THR A 181 3.82 10.10 13.68
N ASP A 182 5.00 10.32 14.24
CA ASP A 182 6.14 10.88 13.54
C ASP A 182 6.57 10.10 12.28
N CYS A 183 7.08 10.86 11.31
CA CYS A 183 7.77 10.31 10.16
C CYS A 183 9.23 9.96 10.53
N PRO A 184 9.69 8.70 10.36
CA PRO A 184 11.05 8.29 10.71
C PRO A 184 12.10 8.74 9.68
N HIS A 185 12.11 10.02 9.33
CA HIS A 185 13.02 10.62 8.36
C HIS A 185 14.12 11.40 9.08
N TYR A 186 15.15 10.71 9.55
CA TYR A 186 16.24 11.31 10.32
C TYR A 186 16.85 12.53 9.65
N TYR A 187 17.17 12.46 8.36
CA TYR A 187 17.74 13.60 7.60
C TYR A 187 16.91 14.89 7.69
N ARG A 188 15.58 14.78 7.80
CA ARG A 188 14.69 15.96 7.83
C ARG A 188 14.26 16.36 9.23
N PHE A 189 14.18 15.43 10.16
CA PHE A 189 13.56 15.63 11.46
C PHE A 189 14.46 15.30 12.64
N GLY A 190 15.70 14.87 12.40
CA GLY A 190 16.74 14.80 13.42
C GLY A 190 17.05 16.19 13.96
N ALA A 191 17.19 16.33 15.30
CA ALA A 191 17.63 17.57 15.92
C ALA A 191 19.14 17.76 15.76
N GLU A 192 19.62 18.99 15.94
CA GLU A 192 21.07 19.27 15.92
C GLU A 192 21.79 18.46 17.01
N GLY A 193 22.80 17.68 16.62
CA GLY A 193 23.55 16.80 17.52
C GLY A 193 22.86 15.50 17.91
N GLU A 194 21.61 15.27 17.50
CA GLU A 194 20.90 14.02 17.75
C GLU A 194 21.46 12.88 16.91
N SER A 195 21.77 11.74 17.53
CA SER A 195 22.16 10.55 16.76
C SER A 195 20.94 9.91 16.06
N GLU A 196 21.19 9.09 15.04
CA GLU A 196 20.14 8.33 14.36
C GLU A 196 19.39 7.40 15.33
N GLU A 197 20.09 6.84 16.31
CA GLU A 197 19.51 5.97 17.34
C GLU A 197 18.66 6.75 18.34
N ASP A 198 19.10 7.93 18.78
CA ASP A 198 18.30 8.78 19.68
C ASP A 198 17.03 9.28 18.97
N PHE A 199 17.13 9.63 17.69
CA PHE A 199 15.98 9.98 16.88
C PHE A 199 14.98 8.81 16.77
N ALA A 200 15.45 7.58 16.52
CA ALA A 200 14.60 6.39 16.52
C ALA A 200 13.92 6.17 17.88
N SER A 201 14.66 6.39 18.98
CA SER A 201 14.13 6.29 20.35
C SER A 201 13.06 7.36 20.62
N ARG A 202 13.27 8.58 20.14
CA ARG A 202 12.30 9.68 20.24
C ARG A 202 11.02 9.38 19.45
N CYS A 203 11.13 8.86 18.24
CA CYS A 203 9.96 8.45 17.45
C CYS A 203 9.15 7.36 18.17
N ALA A 204 9.82 6.36 18.75
CA ALA A 204 9.14 5.31 19.50
C ALA A 204 8.50 5.84 20.81
N ALA A 205 9.16 6.75 21.52
CA ALA A 205 8.62 7.41 22.71
C ALA A 205 7.39 8.27 22.37
N ASN A 206 7.40 8.96 21.24
CA ASN A 206 6.24 9.74 20.77
C ASN A 206 5.06 8.86 20.40
N LEU A 207 5.31 7.70 19.76
CA LEU A 207 4.28 6.68 19.53
C LEU A 207 3.70 6.17 20.87
N GLU A 208 4.56 5.83 21.83
CA GLU A 208 4.13 5.39 23.15
C GLU A 208 3.28 6.45 23.85
N LYS A 209 3.75 7.70 23.83
CA LYS A 209 2.98 8.83 24.39
C LYS A 209 1.62 8.97 23.73
N MET A 210 1.53 8.87 22.41
CA MET A 210 0.26 8.92 21.67
C MET A 210 -0.69 7.80 22.14
N ILE A 211 -0.20 6.56 22.28
CA ILE A 211 -1.00 5.43 22.78
C ILE A 211 -1.52 5.71 24.19
N LEU A 212 -0.70 6.28 25.06
CA LEU A 212 -1.09 6.61 26.44
C LEU A 212 -2.12 7.74 26.51
N ASP A 213 -1.92 8.81 25.72
CA ASP A 213 -2.82 9.96 25.64
C ASP A 213 -4.21 9.57 25.11
N GLU A 214 -4.26 8.66 24.13
CA GLU A 214 -5.50 8.15 23.53
C GLU A 214 -6.21 7.07 24.36
N GLY A 215 -5.50 6.51 25.33
CA GLY A 215 -5.92 5.36 26.12
C GLY A 215 -5.57 4.02 25.46
N PRO A 216 -4.66 3.22 26.05
CA PRO A 216 -4.16 1.96 25.47
C PRO A 216 -5.26 0.98 25.04
N ASP A 217 -6.36 0.95 25.79
CA ASP A 217 -7.50 0.08 25.50
C ASP A 217 -8.35 0.54 24.32
N THR A 218 -8.04 1.71 23.72
CA THR A 218 -8.74 2.23 22.54
C THR A 218 -7.92 2.09 21.25
N VAL A 219 -6.59 1.93 21.36
CA VAL A 219 -5.68 1.82 20.21
C VAL A 219 -5.55 0.37 19.78
N ALA A 220 -6.05 0.05 18.59
CA ALA A 220 -6.18 -1.31 18.08
C ALA A 220 -5.01 -1.77 17.22
N ALA A 221 -4.48 -0.90 16.37
CA ALA A 221 -3.43 -1.26 15.43
C ALA A 221 -2.52 -0.08 15.09
N PHE A 222 -1.32 -0.43 14.63
CA PHE A 222 -0.37 0.44 13.96
C PHE A 222 -0.12 -0.11 12.55
N ILE A 223 -0.14 0.76 11.53
CA ILE A 223 0.18 0.40 10.15
C ILE A 223 1.41 1.14 9.67
N ALA A 224 2.30 0.42 8.98
CA ALA A 224 3.52 1.02 8.44
C ALA A 224 4.02 0.30 7.18
N GLU A 225 4.46 1.08 6.20
CA GLU A 225 5.33 0.58 5.12
C GLU A 225 6.70 0.23 5.72
N PRO A 226 7.34 -0.91 5.39
CA PRO A 226 8.71 -1.18 5.84
C PRO A 226 9.69 -0.07 5.43
N LEU A 227 9.56 0.43 4.21
CA LEU A 227 10.19 1.62 3.67
C LEU A 227 9.08 2.49 3.07
N MET A 228 9.02 3.78 3.45
CA MET A 228 7.97 4.68 2.95
C MET A 228 8.24 5.04 1.50
N GLY A 229 7.42 4.55 0.57
CA GLY A 229 7.62 4.77 -0.85
C GLY A 229 7.16 6.16 -1.30
N ALA A 230 5.86 6.39 -1.36
CA ALA A 230 5.25 7.63 -1.87
C ALA A 230 5.59 8.87 -1.03
N GLY A 231 5.88 8.70 0.24
CA GLY A 231 6.31 9.79 1.13
C GLY A 231 7.66 10.39 0.81
N GLY A 232 8.47 9.73 -0.05
CA GLY A 232 9.76 10.22 -0.49
C GLY A 232 10.91 9.21 -0.45
N VAL A 233 10.62 7.92 -0.55
CA VAL A 233 11.60 6.81 -0.44
C VAL A 233 12.39 6.92 0.87
N ILE A 234 11.66 7.01 1.98
CA ILE A 234 12.24 7.26 3.31
C ILE A 234 12.61 5.93 3.95
N VAL A 235 13.91 5.71 4.11
CA VAL A 235 14.45 4.58 4.85
C VAL A 235 14.41 4.91 6.34
N PRO A 236 13.79 4.07 7.19
CA PRO A 236 13.77 4.32 8.63
C PRO A 236 15.15 4.09 9.25
N PRO A 237 15.47 4.74 10.39
CA PRO A 237 16.66 4.44 11.18
C PRO A 237 16.77 2.97 11.56
N LYS A 238 17.99 2.45 11.68
CA LYS A 238 18.25 1.01 11.91
C LYS A 238 17.47 0.40 13.07
N THR A 239 17.34 1.10 14.20
CA THR A 239 16.68 0.61 15.42
C THR A 239 15.21 1.02 15.54
N TYR A 240 14.67 1.74 14.55
CA TYR A 240 13.31 2.29 14.59
C TYR A 240 12.24 1.22 14.80
N PHE A 241 12.21 0.21 13.94
CA PHE A 241 11.19 -0.83 14.02
C PHE A 241 11.35 -1.75 15.23
N GLU A 242 12.58 -2.01 15.68
CA GLU A 242 12.82 -2.74 16.92
C GLU A 242 12.13 -2.04 18.10
N LYS A 243 12.35 -0.73 18.25
CA LYS A 243 11.79 0.08 19.32
C LYS A 243 10.26 0.24 19.20
N VAL A 244 9.77 0.48 17.99
CA VAL A 244 8.32 0.56 17.72
C VAL A 244 7.62 -0.74 18.07
N GLN A 245 8.13 -1.88 17.61
CA GLN A 245 7.53 -3.20 17.92
C GLN A 245 7.51 -3.51 19.42
N ALA A 246 8.54 -3.07 20.16
CA ALA A 246 8.54 -3.19 21.63
C ALA A 246 7.37 -2.41 22.27
N VAL A 247 7.09 -1.19 21.77
CA VAL A 247 5.96 -0.38 22.22
C VAL A 247 4.63 -1.06 21.86
N LEU A 248 4.47 -1.50 20.61
CA LEU A 248 3.23 -2.17 20.16
C LEU A 248 2.92 -3.41 21.01
N LYS A 249 3.94 -4.24 21.26
CA LYS A 249 3.80 -5.43 22.11
C LYS A 249 3.41 -5.09 23.55
N LYS A 250 3.97 -4.03 24.12
CA LYS A 250 3.68 -3.58 25.48
C LYS A 250 2.19 -3.25 25.69
N TYR A 251 1.54 -2.69 24.67
CA TYR A 251 0.15 -2.23 24.76
C TYR A 251 -0.83 -3.11 23.96
N ASP A 252 -0.39 -4.30 23.53
CA ASP A 252 -1.21 -5.23 22.74
C ASP A 252 -1.86 -4.54 21.53
N VAL A 253 -1.06 -3.78 20.79
CA VAL A 253 -1.44 -3.08 19.54
C VAL A 253 -1.01 -3.94 18.35
N LEU A 254 -1.95 -4.32 17.48
CA LEU A 254 -1.67 -5.13 16.30
C LEU A 254 -0.78 -4.36 15.32
N PHE A 255 0.14 -5.07 14.67
CA PHE A 255 1.01 -4.49 13.65
C PHE A 255 0.59 -4.94 12.25
N ILE A 256 0.30 -3.97 11.36
CA ILE A 256 0.01 -4.19 9.95
C ILE A 256 1.23 -3.70 9.13
N ALA A 257 1.93 -4.61 8.46
CA ALA A 257 2.97 -4.24 7.51
C ALA A 257 2.35 -3.99 6.13
N ASP A 258 2.50 -2.78 5.64
CA ASP A 258 2.07 -2.43 4.28
C ASP A 258 3.19 -2.71 3.28
N GLU A 259 3.12 -3.88 2.67
CA GLU A 259 4.07 -4.39 1.67
C GLU A 259 3.65 -4.06 0.22
N VAL A 260 2.67 -3.20 0.05
CA VAL A 260 2.13 -2.85 -1.29
C VAL A 260 3.22 -2.36 -2.24
N ILE A 261 4.21 -1.62 -1.74
CA ILE A 261 5.39 -1.20 -2.52
C ILE A 261 6.60 -2.11 -2.26
N CYS A 262 6.85 -2.45 -0.99
CA CYS A 262 8.10 -3.09 -0.57
C CYS A 262 8.16 -4.59 -0.91
N GLY A 263 7.01 -5.25 -1.03
CA GLY A 263 6.93 -6.67 -1.34
C GLY A 263 7.46 -7.06 -2.72
N PHE A 264 7.74 -8.33 -2.87
CA PHE A 264 8.15 -8.98 -4.12
C PHE A 264 9.48 -8.45 -4.71
N GLY A 265 10.47 -8.24 -3.83
CA GLY A 265 11.86 -7.99 -4.23
C GLY A 265 12.31 -6.54 -4.21
N ARG A 266 11.44 -5.57 -3.89
CA ARG A 266 11.74 -4.13 -3.96
C ARG A 266 12.93 -3.70 -3.09
N THR A 267 13.13 -4.33 -1.94
CA THR A 267 14.19 -4.02 -0.98
C THR A 267 15.40 -4.96 -1.06
N GLY A 268 15.43 -5.85 -2.06
CA GLY A 268 16.47 -6.87 -2.23
C GLY A 268 16.12 -8.23 -1.59
N ASN A 269 15.20 -8.26 -0.61
CA ASN A 269 14.56 -9.46 -0.10
C ASN A 269 13.17 -9.63 -0.72
N MET A 270 12.57 -10.82 -0.64
CA MET A 270 11.19 -11.02 -1.12
C MET A 270 10.21 -10.03 -0.47
N TRP A 271 10.41 -9.70 0.82
CA TRP A 271 9.58 -8.81 1.60
C TRP A 271 10.42 -7.73 2.29
N GLY A 272 9.90 -6.50 2.36
CA GLY A 272 10.46 -5.44 3.19
C GLY A 272 10.45 -5.80 4.67
N THR A 273 9.47 -6.57 5.12
CA THR A 273 9.39 -7.23 6.43
C THR A 273 10.67 -7.97 6.78
N GLN A 274 11.26 -8.71 5.83
CA GLN A 274 12.56 -9.40 6.03
C GLN A 274 13.72 -8.41 6.16
N THR A 275 13.69 -7.35 5.35
CA THR A 275 14.77 -6.34 5.33
C THR A 275 14.90 -5.61 6.65
N PHE A 276 13.79 -5.36 7.33
CA PHE A 276 13.73 -4.58 8.58
C PHE A 276 13.37 -5.42 9.82
N ASP A 277 13.39 -6.75 9.74
CA ASP A 277 13.06 -7.69 10.82
C ASP A 277 11.73 -7.40 11.50
N LEU A 278 10.67 -7.22 10.70
CA LEU A 278 9.33 -6.96 11.20
C LEU A 278 8.62 -8.25 11.61
N LYS A 279 7.73 -8.14 12.58
CA LYS A 279 6.88 -9.24 13.09
C LYS A 279 5.41 -8.80 13.07
N PRO A 280 4.83 -8.56 11.88
CA PRO A 280 3.46 -8.10 11.77
C PRO A 280 2.44 -9.21 12.03
N ASP A 281 1.25 -8.80 12.50
CA ASP A 281 0.06 -9.65 12.62
C ASP A 281 -0.70 -9.74 11.28
N MET A 282 -0.53 -8.73 10.42
CA MET A 282 -1.15 -8.65 9.09
C MET A 282 -0.17 -8.07 8.07
N ILE A 283 -0.30 -8.51 6.82
CA ILE A 283 0.50 -8.00 5.69
C ILE A 283 -0.42 -7.64 4.53
N THR A 284 -0.44 -6.37 4.11
CA THR A 284 -1.14 -5.94 2.89
C THR A 284 -0.19 -5.96 1.70
N MET A 285 -0.66 -6.37 0.53
CA MET A 285 0.14 -6.43 -0.70
C MET A 285 -0.70 -6.17 -1.95
N ALA A 286 -0.07 -5.62 -2.99
CA ALA A 286 -0.64 -5.37 -4.30
C ALA A 286 0.49 -5.19 -5.34
N LYS A 287 0.32 -4.32 -6.32
CA LYS A 287 1.35 -3.88 -7.29
C LYS A 287 2.17 -5.03 -7.89
N ALA A 288 3.37 -5.28 -7.34
CA ALA A 288 4.26 -6.33 -7.83
C ALA A 288 3.71 -7.76 -7.63
N LEU A 289 2.66 -7.95 -6.82
CA LEU A 289 1.95 -9.24 -6.68
C LEU A 289 1.53 -9.81 -8.04
N SER A 290 1.09 -8.96 -8.97
CA SER A 290 0.78 -9.36 -10.35
C SER A 290 1.70 -8.66 -11.38
N ALA A 291 2.74 -7.93 -10.93
CA ALA A 291 3.50 -7.01 -11.78
C ALA A 291 2.59 -6.03 -12.56
N ALA A 292 1.42 -5.71 -12.04
CA ALA A 292 0.36 -4.87 -12.61
C ALA A 292 -0.31 -5.41 -13.89
N TYR A 293 -0.10 -6.66 -14.27
CA TYR A 293 -0.75 -7.26 -15.43
C TYR A 293 -2.26 -7.42 -15.24
N LEU A 294 -2.72 -7.68 -14.02
CA LEU A 294 -4.13 -7.73 -13.65
C LEU A 294 -4.34 -7.08 -12.28
N PRO A 295 -5.48 -6.40 -12.06
CA PRO A 295 -5.81 -5.85 -10.75
C PRO A 295 -5.96 -6.95 -9.72
N ILE A 296 -5.09 -6.95 -8.70
CA ILE A 296 -5.18 -7.87 -7.56
C ILE A 296 -4.46 -7.26 -6.35
N SER A 297 -4.98 -7.53 -5.19
CA SER A 297 -4.33 -7.31 -3.91
C SER A 297 -4.63 -8.45 -2.96
N ALA A 298 -3.87 -8.55 -1.90
CA ALA A 298 -4.11 -9.54 -0.86
C ALA A 298 -3.79 -8.96 0.52
N LEU A 299 -4.46 -9.53 1.51
CA LEU A 299 -4.19 -9.33 2.93
C LEU A 299 -3.93 -10.71 3.54
N MET A 300 -2.74 -10.92 4.10
CA MET A 300 -2.44 -12.08 4.93
C MET A 300 -2.70 -11.74 6.40
N VAL A 301 -3.21 -12.71 7.15
CA VAL A 301 -3.43 -12.62 8.59
C VAL A 301 -2.82 -13.81 9.32
N SER A 302 -2.30 -13.60 10.53
CA SER A 302 -1.72 -14.63 11.40
C SER A 302 -2.77 -15.53 12.05
#